data_69af0509cf0053f88ae7382975d48e47
#
_entry.id   69af0509cf0053f88ae7382975d48e47
#
_cell.length_a   1.000
_cell.length_b   1.000
_cell.length_c   1.000
_cell.angle_alpha   90.00
_cell.angle_beta   90.00
_cell.angle_gamma   90.00
#
_symmetry.space_group_name_H-M   'P 1'
#
loop_
_entity.id
_entity.type
_entity.pdbx_description
1 polymer ?
#
loop_
_entity_poly.entity_id
_entity_poly.type
_entity_poly.pdbx_seq_one_letter_code
_entity_poly.pdbx_strand_id
1 'polypeptide(L)'
;QWAQEQGAKHIYGPINFTTFAANRLRLDHFERGAFPSEPWNPPYYSSILAKLGYKIRYRYLSTFSPLNDIIAAIGQDYLRVKPKLEQHFNLVAMTPEFWLANLPELYGFVDEVFGANFAYTPISFETFQAHCGESFALKFCPKTSVLATTKDGRIAGFFLVYPDYRPLMRITGEHSISAAAINYAEPY
;
A
#
# COMPACT_ATOMS: atom_id res chain seq x y z
N GLN A 1 15.45 -20.10 19.92
CA GLN A 1 16.25 -20.22 21.15
C GLN A 1 16.56 -18.84 21.70
N TRP A 2 17.33 -17.96 21.02
CA TRP A 2 17.71 -16.62 21.51
C TRP A 2 16.48 -15.79 21.95
N ALA A 3 15.42 -15.75 21.18
CA ALA A 3 14.21 -14.99 21.55
C ALA A 3 13.55 -15.50 22.83
N GLN A 4 13.59 -16.82 23.08
CA GLN A 4 13.09 -17.41 24.32
C GLN A 4 13.98 -17.02 25.51
N GLU A 5 15.29 -16.99 25.33
CA GLU A 5 16.25 -16.52 26.34
C GLU A 5 16.03 -15.04 26.69
N GLN A 6 15.50 -14.24 25.74
CA GLN A 6 15.08 -12.85 25.96
C GLN A 6 13.63 -12.73 26.49
N GLY A 7 12.99 -13.83 26.87
CA GLY A 7 11.65 -13.83 27.44
C GLY A 7 10.50 -13.65 26.43
N ALA A 8 10.77 -13.75 25.12
CA ALA A 8 9.72 -13.67 24.11
C ALA A 8 8.79 -14.88 24.17
N LYS A 9 7.48 -14.64 24.29
CA LYS A 9 6.45 -15.68 24.28
C LYS A 9 6.02 -16.06 22.88
N HIS A 10 6.11 -15.14 21.93
CA HIS A 10 5.72 -15.31 20.53
C HIS A 10 6.72 -14.63 19.62
N ILE A 11 6.90 -15.21 18.44
CA ILE A 11 7.67 -14.62 17.33
C ILE A 11 6.71 -14.52 16.15
N TYR A 12 6.58 -13.34 15.60
CA TYR A 12 5.80 -13.05 14.41
C TYR A 12 6.71 -12.73 13.24
N GLY A 13 6.38 -13.22 12.06
CA GLY A 13 7.15 -12.97 10.86
C GLY A 13 6.50 -13.60 9.62
N PRO A 14 7.04 -13.29 8.44
CA PRO A 14 8.16 -12.39 8.20
C PRO A 14 7.75 -10.91 8.30
N ILE A 15 8.50 -10.13 9.05
CA ILE A 15 8.35 -8.67 9.14
C ILE A 15 9.77 -8.09 9.29
N ASN A 16 10.11 -7.12 8.47
CA ASN A 16 11.37 -6.40 8.59
C ASN A 16 11.17 -5.17 9.50
N PHE A 17 11.05 -5.42 10.81
CA PHE A 17 10.83 -4.48 11.93
C PHE A 17 9.50 -3.71 11.89
N THR A 18 9.03 -3.28 10.74
CA THR A 18 7.80 -2.48 10.58
C THR A 18 7.03 -2.93 9.35
N THR A 19 5.72 -2.68 9.34
CA THR A 19 4.84 -2.95 8.18
C THR A 19 5.06 -1.99 7.01
N PHE A 20 5.83 -0.90 7.18
CA PHE A 20 6.32 -0.05 6.09
C PHE A 20 7.41 -0.73 5.25
N ALA A 21 8.11 -1.71 5.82
CA ALA A 21 9.12 -2.48 5.11
C ALA A 21 8.56 -3.83 4.63
N ALA A 22 9.42 -4.65 4.01
CA ALA A 22 9.03 -5.96 3.52
C ALA A 22 8.44 -6.82 4.64
N ASN A 23 7.23 -7.29 4.43
CA ASN A 23 6.49 -8.13 5.36
C ASN A 23 5.58 -9.09 4.59
N ARG A 24 5.04 -10.09 5.28
CA ARG A 24 4.15 -11.13 4.76
C ARG A 24 4.86 -12.12 3.83
N LEU A 25 4.19 -13.23 3.55
CA LEU A 25 4.55 -14.20 2.52
C LEU A 25 3.37 -14.39 1.57
N ARG A 26 3.70 -14.47 0.29
CA ARG A 26 2.77 -14.95 -0.72
C ARG A 26 2.60 -16.46 -0.56
N LEU A 27 1.36 -16.95 -0.59
CA LEU A 27 1.03 -18.34 -0.37
C LEU A 27 0.56 -19.06 -1.63
N ASP A 28 0.01 -18.32 -2.61
CA ASP A 28 -0.64 -18.88 -3.80
C ASP A 28 -0.46 -17.99 -5.05
N HIS A 29 -1.02 -18.43 -6.17
CA HIS A 29 -1.02 -17.72 -7.45
C HIS A 29 0.36 -17.27 -7.94
N PHE A 30 1.40 -18.07 -7.69
CA PHE A 30 2.77 -17.77 -8.09
C PHE A 30 2.93 -17.63 -9.61
N GLU A 31 2.06 -18.26 -10.39
CA GLU A 31 2.00 -18.18 -11.85
C GLU A 31 1.72 -16.75 -12.37
N ARG A 32 1.11 -15.89 -11.55
CA ARG A 32 0.81 -14.50 -11.92
C ARG A 32 2.01 -13.56 -11.82
N GLY A 33 3.16 -14.06 -11.37
CA GLY A 33 4.36 -13.24 -11.13
C GLY A 33 4.21 -12.28 -9.95
N ALA A 34 5.23 -11.47 -9.73
CA ALA A 34 5.21 -10.43 -8.70
C ALA A 34 4.32 -9.25 -9.16
N PHE A 35 3.46 -8.75 -8.28
CA PHE A 35 2.79 -7.47 -8.47
C PHE A 35 3.58 -6.38 -7.72
N PRO A 36 3.68 -5.15 -8.26
CA PRO A 36 4.37 -4.06 -7.59
C PRO A 36 3.87 -3.86 -6.14
N SER A 37 4.81 -3.74 -5.21
CA SER A 37 4.57 -3.56 -3.77
C SER A 37 3.94 -4.75 -3.04
N GLU A 38 3.60 -5.85 -3.72
CA GLU A 38 3.16 -7.08 -3.08
C GLU A 38 4.34 -8.00 -2.73
N PRO A 39 4.23 -8.81 -1.67
CA PRO A 39 5.32 -9.71 -1.30
C PRO A 39 5.59 -10.75 -2.40
N TRP A 40 6.86 -11.02 -2.62
CA TRP A 40 7.33 -12.10 -3.48
C TRP A 40 8.33 -12.97 -2.76
N ASN A 41 8.13 -14.26 -2.84
CA ASN A 41 9.01 -15.26 -2.27
C ASN A 41 8.91 -16.57 -3.07
N PRO A 42 9.92 -17.45 -3.02
CA PRO A 42 9.79 -18.80 -3.55
C PRO A 42 8.63 -19.58 -2.91
N PRO A 43 7.90 -20.41 -3.66
CA PRO A 43 6.73 -21.14 -3.14
C PRO A 43 7.02 -22.01 -1.92
N TYR A 44 8.24 -22.52 -1.81
CA TYR A 44 8.63 -23.43 -0.72
C TYR A 44 8.85 -22.73 0.65
N TYR A 45 8.87 -21.40 0.72
CA TYR A 45 9.11 -20.69 2.00
C TYR A 45 8.05 -21.01 3.06
N SER A 46 6.78 -21.09 2.67
CA SER A 46 5.72 -21.46 3.59
C SER A 46 5.93 -22.86 4.19
N SER A 47 6.42 -23.81 3.40
CA SER A 47 6.73 -25.16 3.86
C SER A 47 7.89 -25.19 4.87
N ILE A 48 8.93 -24.36 4.65
CA ILE A 48 10.04 -24.23 5.60
C ILE A 48 9.53 -23.71 6.95
N LEU A 49 8.74 -22.62 6.93
CA LEU A 49 8.20 -22.05 8.16
C LEU A 49 7.29 -23.02 8.89
N ALA A 50 6.45 -23.78 8.17
CA ALA A 50 5.61 -24.80 8.77
C ALA A 50 6.44 -25.91 9.45
N LYS A 51 7.54 -26.38 8.82
CA LYS A 51 8.45 -27.36 9.40
C LYS A 51 9.18 -26.84 10.66
N LEU A 52 9.40 -25.53 10.73
CA LEU A 52 9.94 -24.84 11.91
C LEU A 52 8.91 -24.57 13.01
N GLY A 53 7.65 -25.03 12.83
CA GLY A 53 6.59 -24.90 13.81
C GLY A 53 5.80 -23.59 13.75
N TYR A 54 6.05 -22.73 12.76
CA TYR A 54 5.25 -21.53 12.55
C TYR A 54 3.84 -21.89 12.06
N LYS A 55 2.86 -21.12 12.53
CA LYS A 55 1.46 -21.22 12.11
C LYS A 55 1.00 -19.89 11.52
N ILE A 56 0.15 -19.95 10.49
CA ILE A 56 -0.47 -18.75 9.93
C ILE A 56 -1.35 -18.11 11.00
N ARG A 57 -1.05 -16.89 11.36
CA ARG A 57 -1.82 -16.09 12.33
C ARG A 57 -2.81 -15.16 11.64
N TYR A 58 -2.38 -14.49 10.57
CA TYR A 58 -3.18 -13.55 9.80
C TYR A 58 -3.07 -13.86 8.31
N ARG A 59 -4.16 -13.66 7.59
CA ARG A 59 -4.23 -13.78 6.13
C ARG A 59 -4.60 -12.42 5.56
N TYR A 60 -3.88 -12.01 4.54
CA TYR A 60 -4.21 -10.87 3.71
C TYR A 60 -4.67 -11.39 2.35
N LEU A 61 -5.62 -10.70 1.75
CA LEU A 61 -6.15 -11.03 0.43
C LEU A 61 -5.87 -9.88 -0.51
N SER A 62 -5.26 -10.19 -1.66
CA SER A 62 -5.21 -9.27 -2.80
C SER A 62 -6.28 -9.72 -3.78
N THR A 63 -7.18 -8.83 -4.14
CA THR A 63 -8.24 -9.11 -5.11
C THR A 63 -7.83 -8.65 -6.49
N PHE A 64 -8.20 -9.40 -7.50
CA PHE A 64 -8.05 -9.04 -8.88
C PHE A 64 -9.43 -9.10 -9.55
N SER A 65 -9.80 -8.00 -10.22
CA SER A 65 -11.04 -7.93 -10.99
C SER A 65 -10.81 -7.13 -12.26
N PRO A 66 -11.42 -7.50 -13.39
CA PRO A 66 -11.45 -6.66 -14.56
C PRO A 66 -12.09 -5.30 -14.26
N LEU A 67 -11.58 -4.23 -14.85
CA LEU A 67 -12.05 -2.87 -14.54
C LEU A 67 -13.56 -2.69 -14.81
N ASN A 68 -14.04 -3.28 -15.90
CA ASN A 68 -15.47 -3.19 -16.26
C ASN A 68 -16.37 -3.85 -15.21
N ASP A 69 -15.92 -4.95 -14.59
CA ASP A 69 -16.68 -5.64 -13.53
C ASP A 69 -16.71 -4.78 -12.26
N ILE A 70 -15.60 -4.11 -11.95
CA ILE A 70 -15.53 -3.17 -10.82
C ILE A 70 -16.48 -2.00 -11.06
N ILE A 71 -16.44 -1.38 -12.24
CA ILE A 71 -17.31 -0.25 -12.60
C ILE A 71 -18.78 -0.66 -12.54
N ALA A 72 -19.13 -1.84 -13.04
CA ALA A 72 -20.50 -2.35 -12.99
C ALA A 72 -20.96 -2.60 -11.55
N ALA A 73 -20.09 -3.17 -10.70
CA ALA A 73 -20.43 -3.50 -9.31
C ALA A 73 -20.61 -2.25 -8.43
N ILE A 74 -19.75 -1.23 -8.59
CA ILE A 74 -19.73 -0.06 -7.71
C ILE A 74 -20.47 1.15 -8.28
N GLY A 75 -20.77 1.18 -9.59
CA GLY A 75 -21.30 2.36 -10.25
C GLY A 75 -22.63 2.85 -9.66
N GLN A 76 -23.57 1.95 -9.38
CA GLN A 76 -24.84 2.30 -8.76
C GLN A 76 -24.68 2.74 -7.31
N ASP A 77 -23.83 2.04 -6.54
CA ASP A 77 -23.52 2.42 -5.17
C ASP A 77 -22.83 3.77 -5.11
N TYR A 78 -21.91 4.05 -6.03
CA TYR A 78 -21.27 5.35 -6.13
C TYR A 78 -22.28 6.47 -6.33
N LEU A 79 -23.20 6.34 -7.27
CA LEU A 79 -24.25 7.36 -7.52
C LEU A 79 -25.14 7.60 -6.29
N ARG A 80 -25.40 6.56 -5.50
CA ARG A 80 -26.17 6.63 -4.25
C ARG A 80 -25.41 7.28 -3.10
N VAL A 81 -24.11 6.99 -2.98
CA VAL A 81 -23.29 7.38 -1.84
C VAL A 81 -22.64 8.75 -2.05
N LYS A 82 -22.24 9.08 -3.28
CA LYS A 82 -21.55 10.32 -3.62
C LYS A 82 -22.22 11.58 -3.06
N PRO A 83 -23.53 11.83 -3.24
CA PRO A 83 -24.17 13.04 -2.72
C PRO A 83 -24.07 13.16 -1.18
N LYS A 84 -24.09 12.03 -0.47
CA LYS A 84 -23.94 12.01 0.99
C LYS A 84 -22.51 12.32 1.41
N LEU A 85 -21.53 11.77 0.71
CA LEU A 85 -20.11 12.06 0.97
C LEU A 85 -19.81 13.53 0.71
N GLU A 86 -20.30 14.11 -0.38
CA GLU A 86 -20.06 15.51 -0.75
C GLU A 86 -20.70 16.52 0.23
N GLN A 87 -21.69 16.12 1.03
CA GLN A 87 -22.22 16.94 2.12
C GLN A 87 -21.21 17.13 3.26
N HIS A 88 -20.40 16.11 3.54
CA HIS A 88 -19.50 16.09 4.69
C HIS A 88 -18.03 16.28 4.31
N PHE A 89 -17.65 15.88 3.11
CA PHE A 89 -16.27 15.86 2.64
C PHE A 89 -16.12 16.59 1.30
N ASN A 90 -14.93 17.10 1.07
CA ASN A 90 -14.49 17.49 -0.26
C ASN A 90 -13.66 16.32 -0.83
N LEU A 91 -13.98 15.89 -2.05
CA LEU A 91 -13.25 14.85 -2.75
C LEU A 91 -12.46 15.51 -3.88
N VAL A 92 -11.14 15.43 -3.80
CA VAL A 92 -10.23 16.06 -4.76
C VAL A 92 -9.17 15.05 -5.21
N ALA A 93 -8.48 15.35 -6.31
CA ALA A 93 -7.36 14.53 -6.74
C ALA A 93 -6.24 14.54 -5.68
N MET A 94 -5.72 13.35 -5.35
CA MET A 94 -4.47 13.25 -4.61
C MET A 94 -3.32 13.40 -5.60
N THR A 95 -2.62 14.52 -5.56
CA THR A 95 -1.47 14.79 -6.44
C THR A 95 -0.15 14.58 -5.72
N PRO A 96 0.95 14.29 -6.44
CA PRO A 96 2.29 14.23 -5.85
C PRO A 96 2.67 15.52 -5.11
N GLU A 97 2.30 16.68 -5.66
CA GLU A 97 2.59 17.99 -5.05
C GLU A 97 1.86 18.16 -3.72
N PHE A 98 0.56 17.79 -3.67
CA PHE A 98 -0.20 17.82 -2.43
C PHE A 98 0.41 16.85 -1.40
N TRP A 99 0.73 15.62 -1.82
CA TRP A 99 1.35 14.63 -0.96
C TRP A 99 2.63 15.15 -0.32
N LEU A 100 3.55 15.69 -1.11
CA LEU A 100 4.84 16.19 -0.64
C LEU A 100 4.71 17.44 0.25
N ALA A 101 3.80 18.34 -0.09
CA ALA A 101 3.58 19.56 0.69
C ALA A 101 2.95 19.28 2.06
N ASN A 102 2.21 18.17 2.21
CA ASN A 102 1.47 17.85 3.44
C ASN A 102 2.02 16.59 4.13
N LEU A 103 3.25 16.19 3.85
CA LEU A 103 3.85 14.96 4.36
C LEU A 103 3.80 14.84 5.91
N PRO A 104 4.03 15.91 6.71
CA PRO A 104 3.90 15.82 8.16
C PRO A 104 2.48 15.51 8.64
N GLU A 105 1.45 16.10 8.02
CA GLU A 105 0.05 15.85 8.35
C GLU A 105 -0.35 14.42 7.96
N LEU A 106 0.07 13.98 6.76
CA LEU A 106 -0.14 12.62 6.28
C LEU A 106 0.54 11.58 7.17
N TYR A 107 1.72 11.87 7.70
CA TYR A 107 2.40 11.01 8.66
C TYR A 107 1.56 10.82 9.91
N GLY A 108 1.08 11.92 10.53
CA GLY A 108 0.21 11.85 11.70
C GLY A 108 -1.10 11.08 11.43
N PHE A 109 -1.72 11.33 10.28
CA PHE A 109 -2.94 10.63 9.86
C PHE A 109 -2.71 9.12 9.67
N VAL A 110 -1.61 8.73 9.02
CA VAL A 110 -1.26 7.33 8.81
C VAL A 110 -0.97 6.63 10.14
N ASP A 111 -0.23 7.27 11.05
CA ASP A 111 0.07 6.73 12.38
C ASP A 111 -1.20 6.52 13.19
N GLU A 112 -2.13 7.46 13.19
CA GLU A 112 -3.43 7.36 13.85
C GLU A 112 -4.27 6.19 13.28
N VAL A 113 -4.40 6.12 11.95
CA VAL A 113 -5.24 5.12 11.28
C VAL A 113 -4.70 3.70 11.42
N PHE A 114 -3.38 3.55 11.34
CA PHE A 114 -2.74 2.23 11.36
C PHE A 114 -2.24 1.82 12.75
N GLY A 115 -2.22 2.73 13.71
CA GLY A 115 -1.66 2.49 15.05
C GLY A 115 -2.27 1.30 15.81
N ALA A 116 -3.53 0.98 15.55
CA ALA A 116 -4.21 -0.19 16.13
C ALA A 116 -4.04 -1.49 15.33
N ASN A 117 -3.40 -1.46 14.16
CA ASN A 117 -3.25 -2.63 13.31
C ASN A 117 -2.21 -3.61 13.89
N PHE A 118 -2.45 -4.89 13.66
CA PHE A 118 -1.50 -5.92 14.07
C PHE A 118 -0.10 -5.67 13.51
N ALA A 119 0.88 -5.77 14.40
CA ALA A 119 2.30 -5.59 14.10
C ALA A 119 2.68 -4.21 13.51
N TYR A 120 1.81 -3.22 13.65
CA TYR A 120 2.20 -1.84 13.38
C TYR A 120 3.26 -1.42 14.40
N THR A 121 4.35 -0.89 13.91
CA THR A 121 5.41 -0.29 14.72
C THR A 121 5.58 1.15 14.26
N PRO A 122 5.36 2.14 15.13
CA PRO A 122 5.61 3.54 14.78
C PRO A 122 7.05 3.72 14.28
N ILE A 123 7.20 4.56 13.26
CA ILE A 123 8.50 4.95 12.72
C ILE A 123 8.67 6.45 12.92
N SER A 124 9.90 6.94 12.90
CA SER A 124 10.11 8.40 12.96
C SER A 124 9.64 9.08 11.68
N PHE A 125 9.38 10.39 11.76
CA PHE A 125 9.00 11.17 10.58
C PHE A 125 10.08 11.10 9.48
N GLU A 126 11.37 11.14 9.86
CA GLU A 126 12.47 11.01 8.90
C GLU A 126 12.43 9.67 8.18
N THR A 127 12.12 8.59 8.90
CA THR A 127 11.97 7.26 8.30
C THR A 127 10.73 7.21 7.39
N PHE A 128 9.61 7.81 7.81
CA PHE A 128 8.42 7.92 6.98
C PHE A 128 8.70 8.73 5.71
N GLN A 129 9.38 9.87 5.82
CA GLN A 129 9.78 10.70 4.68
C GLN A 129 10.70 9.95 3.71
N ALA A 130 11.63 9.14 4.22
CA ALA A 130 12.48 8.32 3.38
C ALA A 130 11.70 7.25 2.58
N HIS A 131 10.65 6.67 3.17
CA HIS A 131 9.81 5.67 2.50
C HIS A 131 8.71 6.27 1.63
N CYS A 132 8.11 7.36 2.06
CA CYS A 132 6.90 7.96 1.49
C CYS A 132 7.13 9.33 0.85
N GLY A 133 8.38 9.74 0.62
CA GLY A 133 8.75 10.99 -0.02
C GLY A 133 8.58 10.97 -1.53
N GLU A 134 9.44 11.70 -2.24
CA GLU A 134 9.33 11.97 -3.68
C GLU A 134 9.20 10.69 -4.53
N SER A 135 10.10 9.70 -4.32
CA SER A 135 10.08 8.46 -5.09
C SER A 135 8.81 7.62 -4.87
N PHE A 136 8.10 7.82 -3.76
CA PHE A 136 6.81 7.21 -3.49
C PHE A 136 5.70 7.99 -4.20
N ALA A 137 5.70 9.32 -4.08
CA ALA A 137 4.69 10.20 -4.66
C ALA A 137 4.58 10.03 -6.19
N LEU A 138 5.70 9.84 -6.87
CA LEU A 138 5.74 9.61 -8.32
C LEU A 138 5.07 8.31 -8.79
N LYS A 139 4.78 7.37 -7.89
CA LYS A 139 4.24 6.06 -8.27
C LYS A 139 2.74 6.05 -8.45
N PHE A 140 1.99 6.90 -7.77
CA PHE A 140 0.53 6.90 -7.87
C PHE A 140 0.01 7.82 -8.97
N CYS A 141 -1.14 7.45 -9.52
CA CYS A 141 -1.80 8.19 -10.59
C CYS A 141 -2.73 9.25 -10.01
N PRO A 142 -2.46 10.56 -10.22
CA PRO A 142 -3.31 11.62 -9.68
C PRO A 142 -4.71 11.67 -10.32
N LYS A 143 -4.90 11.09 -11.51
CA LYS A 143 -6.22 11.01 -12.16
C LYS A 143 -7.18 10.03 -11.48
N THR A 144 -6.66 9.05 -10.74
CA THR A 144 -7.45 7.99 -10.10
C THR A 144 -7.25 7.94 -8.59
N SER A 145 -6.24 8.62 -8.05
CA SER A 145 -6.03 8.75 -6.61
C SER A 145 -6.87 9.89 -6.05
N VAL A 146 -7.48 9.65 -4.89
CA VAL A 146 -8.45 10.59 -4.29
C VAL A 146 -8.03 10.93 -2.88
N LEU A 147 -8.12 12.22 -2.55
CA LEU A 147 -8.05 12.76 -1.20
C LEU A 147 -9.46 13.18 -0.76
N ALA A 148 -9.85 12.76 0.43
CA ALA A 148 -11.03 13.27 1.12
C ALA A 148 -10.59 14.21 2.23
N THR A 149 -11.11 15.43 2.24
CA THR A 149 -10.95 16.36 3.37
C THR A 149 -12.30 16.68 3.98
N THR A 150 -12.31 17.00 5.26
CA THR A 150 -13.47 17.60 5.93
C THR A 150 -13.75 18.98 5.36
N LYS A 151 -14.90 19.57 5.66
CA LYS A 151 -15.26 20.92 5.17
C LYS A 151 -14.36 22.03 5.74
N ASP A 152 -13.74 21.79 6.88
CA ASP A 152 -12.72 22.65 7.50
C ASP A 152 -11.27 22.34 7.04
N GLY A 153 -11.10 21.44 6.06
CA GLY A 153 -9.85 21.21 5.34
C GLY A 153 -8.94 20.11 5.91
N ARG A 154 -9.30 19.45 7.02
CA ARG A 154 -8.48 18.36 7.59
C ARG A 154 -8.54 17.10 6.73
N ILE A 155 -7.47 16.35 6.66
CA ILE A 155 -7.43 15.04 5.98
C ILE A 155 -8.40 14.08 6.68
N ALA A 156 -9.34 13.52 5.94
CA ALA A 156 -10.31 12.54 6.40
C ALA A 156 -10.05 11.14 5.84
N GLY A 157 -9.34 11.05 4.73
CA GLY A 157 -8.95 9.79 4.12
C GLY A 157 -8.33 9.99 2.76
N PHE A 158 -7.68 8.96 2.25
CA PHE A 158 -7.18 8.97 0.88
C PHE A 158 -7.19 7.56 0.29
N PHE A 159 -7.20 7.51 -1.03
CA PHE A 159 -7.09 6.30 -1.81
C PHE A 159 -6.02 6.50 -2.89
N LEU A 160 -4.97 5.68 -2.85
CA LEU A 160 -3.87 5.75 -3.81
C LEU A 160 -4.00 4.63 -4.83
N VAL A 161 -3.92 4.99 -6.09
CA VAL A 161 -3.98 4.07 -7.22
C VAL A 161 -2.66 4.11 -7.97
N TYR A 162 -2.06 2.95 -8.13
CA TYR A 162 -0.82 2.78 -8.89
C TYR A 162 -1.14 2.16 -10.25
N PRO A 163 -0.60 2.71 -11.35
CA PRO A 163 -0.60 2.00 -12.61
C PRO A 163 0.13 0.66 -12.51
N ASP A 164 -0.25 -0.30 -13.33
CA ASP A 164 0.55 -1.51 -13.49
C ASP A 164 1.79 -1.22 -14.34
N TYR A 165 2.89 -0.89 -13.70
CA TYR A 165 4.15 -0.57 -14.38
C TYR A 165 4.86 -1.77 -15.02
N ARG A 166 4.41 -3.02 -14.78
CA ARG A 166 5.10 -4.22 -15.30
C ARG A 166 5.21 -4.26 -16.82
N PRO A 167 4.20 -3.89 -17.61
CA PRO A 167 4.34 -3.83 -19.07
C PRO A 167 5.44 -2.84 -19.50
N LEU A 168 5.46 -1.66 -18.90
CA LEU A 168 6.47 -0.63 -19.19
C LEU A 168 7.87 -1.10 -18.80
N MET A 169 8.04 -1.65 -17.60
CA MET A 169 9.32 -2.19 -17.13
C MET A 169 9.89 -3.26 -18.06
N ARG A 170 9.02 -4.10 -18.66
CA ARG A 170 9.45 -5.11 -19.65
C ARG A 170 9.96 -4.50 -20.96
N ILE A 171 9.36 -3.40 -21.38
CA ILE A 171 9.72 -2.71 -22.62
C ILE A 171 11.02 -1.89 -22.42
N THR A 172 11.13 -1.19 -21.32
CA THR A 172 12.27 -0.28 -21.03
C THR A 172 13.46 -0.99 -20.42
N GLY A 173 13.29 -2.22 -19.90
CA GLY A 173 14.31 -2.92 -19.13
C GLY A 173 14.54 -2.38 -17.73
N GLU A 174 13.65 -1.51 -17.25
CA GLU A 174 13.74 -0.95 -15.91
C GLU A 174 13.49 -2.00 -14.82
N HIS A 175 14.26 -1.93 -13.76
CA HIS A 175 14.18 -2.87 -12.64
C HIS A 175 13.52 -2.30 -11.40
N SER A 176 13.17 -1.01 -11.41
CA SER A 176 12.48 -0.35 -10.31
C SER A 176 11.20 0.34 -10.77
N ILE A 177 10.17 0.28 -9.91
CA ILE A 177 8.90 0.98 -10.16
C ILE A 177 9.13 2.50 -10.21
N SER A 178 10.03 3.03 -9.40
CA SER A 178 10.31 4.47 -9.36
C SER A 178 10.90 4.95 -10.69
N ALA A 179 11.84 4.20 -11.28
CA ALA A 179 12.39 4.53 -12.60
C ALA A 179 11.32 4.42 -13.69
N ALA A 180 10.49 3.37 -13.66
CA ALA A 180 9.38 3.20 -14.59
C ALA A 180 8.34 4.33 -14.46
N ALA A 181 8.07 4.81 -13.25
CA ALA A 181 7.12 5.90 -13.00
C ALA A 181 7.61 7.23 -13.60
N ILE A 182 8.90 7.54 -13.50
CA ILE A 182 9.48 8.74 -14.11
C ILE A 182 9.28 8.71 -15.63
N ASN A 183 9.57 7.55 -16.24
CA ASN A 183 9.41 7.38 -17.70
C ASN A 183 7.94 7.33 -18.15
N TYR A 184 7.01 7.06 -17.25
CA TYR A 184 5.57 6.98 -17.53
C TYR A 184 4.86 8.33 -17.45
N ALA A 185 5.43 9.30 -16.75
CA ALA A 185 4.76 10.56 -16.42
C ALA A 185 4.52 11.48 -17.63
N GLU A 186 5.18 11.24 -18.77
CA GLU A 186 5.11 12.14 -19.93
C GLU A 186 3.86 12.06 -20.83
N PRO A 187 3.09 10.94 -20.93
CA PRO A 187 1.97 10.87 -21.88
C PRO A 187 0.62 11.33 -21.34
N TYR A 188 0.53 11.84 -20.13
CA TYR A 188 -0.73 12.22 -19.48
C TYR A 188 -0.77 13.69 -19.08
#